data_bf73fea218b5bde743bc9b461c6dc3c9
#
_entry.id   bf73fea218b5bde743bc9b461c6dc3c9
#
_cell.length_a   1.000
_cell.length_b   1.000
_cell.length_c   1.000
_cell.angle_alpha   90.00
_cell.angle_beta   90.00
_cell.angle_gamma   90.00
#
_symmetry.space_group_name_H-M   'P 1'
#
loop_
_entity.id
_entity.type
_entity.pdbx_description
1 polymer ?
#
loop_
_entity_poly.entity_id
_entity_poly.type
_entity_poly.pdbx_seq_one_letter_code
_entity_poly.pdbx_strand_id
1 'polypeptide(L)'
;TARYEMAKAGLEAAKQMRNEVMAQFSYSNITAPFSGTVTNTFVKEGDMANPGMPLVSIEGASRLQVTAMVSESDISNVKNGMPVKINVKSLNKEVAGKVSEVSLSAKNTGGQYLVKVTLDKMDKEILSGMFVNVQFPTAKKVATAVKSTVVMVPETALVKQGQLTGIY
;
A
#
# COMPACT_ATOMS: atom_id res chain seq x y z
N THR A 1 32.37 -52.44 -13.18
CA THR A 1 31.61 -51.58 -12.25
C THR A 1 32.40 -50.34 -11.81
N ALA A 2 33.66 -50.47 -11.32
CA ALA A 2 34.45 -49.33 -10.86
C ALA A 2 34.72 -48.28 -11.96
N ARG A 3 35.02 -48.70 -13.20
CA ARG A 3 35.23 -47.79 -14.34
C ARG A 3 33.97 -47.02 -14.71
N TYR A 4 32.83 -47.64 -14.61
CA TYR A 4 31.54 -46.96 -14.85
C TYR A 4 31.26 -45.88 -13.80
N GLU A 5 31.50 -46.18 -12.54
CA GLU A 5 31.32 -45.21 -11.45
C GLU A 5 32.31 -44.04 -11.56
N MET A 6 33.56 -44.32 -11.93
CA MET A 6 34.53 -43.24 -12.19
C MET A 6 34.11 -42.35 -13.37
N ALA A 7 33.64 -42.94 -14.46
CA ALA A 7 33.16 -42.19 -15.62
C ALA A 7 31.90 -41.35 -15.28
N LYS A 8 31.00 -41.90 -14.49
CA LYS A 8 29.80 -41.19 -14.01
C LYS A 8 30.15 -40.05 -13.08
N ALA A 9 31.08 -40.26 -12.14
CA ALA A 9 31.56 -39.21 -11.27
C ALA A 9 32.24 -38.07 -12.06
N GLY A 10 33.06 -38.44 -13.08
CA GLY A 10 33.68 -37.43 -13.98
C GLY A 10 32.66 -36.64 -14.78
N LEU A 11 31.62 -37.28 -15.29
CA LEU A 11 30.51 -36.60 -15.98
C LEU A 11 29.77 -35.63 -15.05
N GLU A 12 29.50 -36.06 -13.83
CA GLU A 12 28.82 -35.24 -12.85
C GLU A 12 29.66 -34.00 -12.43
N ALA A 13 30.94 -34.20 -12.23
CA ALA A 13 31.89 -33.10 -11.97
C ALA A 13 31.94 -32.08 -13.12
N ALA A 14 31.97 -32.56 -14.37
CA ALA A 14 31.95 -31.71 -15.55
C ALA A 14 30.64 -30.93 -15.68
N LYS A 15 29.49 -31.55 -15.35
CA LYS A 15 28.19 -30.87 -15.32
C LYS A 15 28.15 -29.76 -14.24
N GLN A 16 28.67 -30.03 -13.05
CA GLN A 16 28.75 -29.03 -11.99
C GLN A 16 29.61 -27.84 -12.40
N MET A 17 30.77 -28.08 -12.96
CA MET A 17 31.66 -27.03 -13.47
C MET A 17 31.00 -26.19 -14.57
N ARG A 18 30.28 -26.83 -15.50
CA ARG A 18 29.48 -26.12 -16.50
C ARG A 18 28.41 -25.27 -15.87
N ASN A 19 27.66 -25.76 -14.87
CA ASN A 19 26.61 -25.02 -14.21
C ASN A 19 27.16 -23.81 -13.45
N GLU A 20 28.33 -23.93 -12.85
CA GLU A 20 29.02 -22.83 -12.18
C GLU A 20 29.42 -21.73 -13.16
N VAL A 21 30.03 -22.08 -14.30
CA VAL A 21 30.34 -21.13 -15.37
C VAL A 21 29.09 -20.48 -15.94
N MET A 22 28.00 -21.24 -16.15
CA MET A 22 26.72 -20.69 -16.61
C MET A 22 26.11 -19.74 -15.59
N ALA A 23 26.22 -20.00 -14.30
CA ALA A 23 25.78 -19.08 -13.27
C ALA A 23 26.56 -17.77 -13.33
N GLN A 24 27.88 -17.80 -13.49
CA GLN A 24 28.68 -16.61 -13.67
C GLN A 24 28.29 -15.83 -14.94
N PHE A 25 28.00 -16.54 -16.03
CA PHE A 25 27.55 -15.91 -17.28
C PHE A 25 26.19 -15.21 -17.15
N SER A 26 25.31 -15.72 -16.28
CA SER A 26 24.00 -15.11 -16.04
C SER A 26 24.11 -13.72 -15.41
N TYR A 27 25.15 -13.43 -14.66
CA TYR A 27 25.42 -12.11 -14.10
C TYR A 27 25.82 -11.07 -15.15
N SER A 28 26.31 -11.50 -16.32
CA SER A 28 26.68 -10.59 -17.43
C SER A 28 25.45 -10.11 -18.21
N ASN A 29 24.32 -10.79 -18.11
CA ASN A 29 23.10 -10.45 -18.83
C ASN A 29 21.91 -10.32 -17.88
N ILE A 30 21.71 -9.11 -17.42
CA ILE A 30 20.64 -8.78 -16.45
C ILE A 30 19.37 -8.48 -17.22
N THR A 31 18.36 -9.28 -17.00
CA THR A 31 17.02 -9.12 -17.62
C THR A 31 15.99 -8.70 -16.61
N ALA A 32 14.97 -7.94 -17.05
CA ALA A 32 13.85 -7.58 -16.21
C ALA A 32 13.03 -8.83 -15.83
N PRO A 33 12.77 -9.08 -14.55
CA PRO A 33 12.03 -10.25 -14.09
C PRO A 33 10.53 -10.18 -14.38
N PHE A 34 10.03 -8.99 -14.70
CA PHE A 34 8.62 -8.73 -15.03
C PHE A 34 8.49 -7.54 -16.00
N SER A 35 7.35 -7.43 -16.64
CA SER A 35 7.03 -6.30 -17.52
C SER A 35 6.66 -5.06 -16.69
N GLY A 36 7.28 -3.93 -16.99
CA GLY A 36 7.08 -2.69 -16.25
C GLY A 36 7.68 -1.49 -16.95
N THR A 37 7.64 -0.36 -16.25
CA THR A 37 8.25 0.90 -16.68
C THR A 37 9.50 1.17 -15.85
N VAL A 38 10.58 1.54 -16.52
CA VAL A 38 11.81 1.98 -15.84
C VAL A 38 11.54 3.35 -15.22
N THR A 39 11.64 3.44 -13.90
CA THR A 39 11.42 4.67 -13.15
C THR A 39 12.70 5.39 -12.80
N ASN A 40 13.78 4.64 -12.62
CA ASN A 40 15.08 5.23 -12.33
C ASN A 40 16.21 4.35 -12.87
N THR A 41 17.28 4.99 -13.35
CA THR A 41 18.52 4.35 -13.79
C THR A 41 19.67 4.91 -12.95
N PHE A 42 20.34 4.03 -12.21
CA PHE A 42 21.40 4.41 -11.29
C PHE A 42 22.79 4.34 -11.91
N VAL A 43 22.95 3.62 -13.01
CA VAL A 43 24.21 3.41 -13.72
C VAL A 43 24.09 3.83 -15.19
N LYS A 44 25.18 4.28 -15.76
CA LYS A 44 25.29 4.67 -17.17
C LYS A 44 26.20 3.71 -17.90
N GLU A 45 26.14 3.76 -19.23
CA GLU A 45 27.08 3.04 -20.07
C GLU A 45 28.53 3.46 -19.75
N GLY A 46 29.39 2.48 -19.52
CA GLY A 46 30.76 2.66 -19.10
C GLY A 46 30.98 2.62 -17.57
N ASP A 47 29.93 2.64 -16.77
CA ASP A 47 30.05 2.53 -15.33
C ASP A 47 30.37 1.09 -14.91
N MET A 48 31.09 0.94 -13.80
CA MET A 48 31.37 -0.36 -13.21
C MET A 48 30.20 -0.82 -12.36
N ALA A 49 29.58 -1.94 -12.74
CA ALA A 49 28.53 -2.58 -11.97
C ALA A 49 29.13 -3.54 -10.95
N ASN A 50 28.93 -3.26 -9.66
CA ASN A 50 29.37 -4.13 -8.57
C ASN A 50 28.19 -4.94 -8.02
N PRO A 51 28.41 -6.18 -7.56
CA PRO A 51 27.41 -6.98 -6.88
C PRO A 51 26.78 -6.23 -5.71
N GLY A 52 25.45 -6.19 -5.63
CA GLY A 52 24.72 -5.50 -4.58
C GLY A 52 24.34 -4.05 -4.87
N MET A 53 24.83 -3.45 -5.96
CA MET A 53 24.41 -2.12 -6.38
C MET A 53 23.11 -2.17 -7.21
N PRO A 54 22.14 -1.28 -6.94
CA PRO A 54 20.99 -1.16 -7.80
C PRO A 54 21.39 -0.59 -9.17
N LEU A 55 21.00 -1.21 -10.25
CA LEU A 55 21.28 -0.76 -11.61
C LEU A 55 20.11 0.05 -12.16
N VAL A 56 18.91 -0.49 -12.05
CA VAL A 56 17.68 0.08 -12.61
C VAL A 56 16.52 -0.20 -11.64
N SER A 57 15.63 0.78 -11.48
CA SER A 57 14.36 0.59 -10.78
C SER A 57 13.24 0.39 -11.80
N ILE A 58 12.48 -0.68 -11.65
CA ILE A 58 11.37 -1.04 -12.54
C ILE A 58 10.10 -1.12 -11.72
N GLU A 59 9.08 -0.38 -12.12
CA GLU A 59 7.73 -0.47 -11.56
C GLU A 59 6.83 -1.30 -12.46
N GLY A 60 6.21 -2.33 -11.89
CA GLY A 60 5.26 -3.17 -12.60
C GLY A 60 3.93 -2.44 -12.81
N ALA A 61 3.47 -2.35 -14.04
CA ALA A 61 2.20 -1.70 -14.39
C ALA A 61 0.96 -2.48 -13.94
N SER A 62 1.12 -3.68 -13.37
CA SER A 62 0.00 -4.60 -13.24
C SER A 62 -0.86 -4.46 -11.97
N ARG A 63 -0.41 -3.75 -10.93
CA ARG A 63 -1.21 -3.54 -9.70
C ARG A 63 -0.75 -2.31 -8.93
N LEU A 64 -1.50 -1.23 -9.07
CA LEU A 64 -1.36 -0.11 -8.16
C LEU A 64 -1.97 -0.45 -6.80
N GLN A 65 -1.24 -0.13 -5.75
CA GLN A 65 -1.70 -0.26 -4.37
C GLN A 65 -1.68 1.11 -3.70
N VAL A 66 -2.70 1.38 -2.95
CA VAL A 66 -2.78 2.56 -2.09
C VAL A 66 -2.38 2.16 -0.68
N THR A 67 -1.46 2.90 -0.11
CA THR A 67 -1.08 2.77 1.30
C THR A 67 -1.78 3.86 2.08
N ALA A 68 -2.66 3.47 2.98
CA ALA A 68 -3.38 4.37 3.89
C ALA A 68 -2.88 4.17 5.33
N MET A 69 -2.79 5.25 6.08
CA MET A 69 -2.51 5.21 7.51
C MET A 69 -3.81 5.42 8.27
N VAL A 70 -4.15 4.48 9.15
CA VAL A 70 -5.39 4.46 9.92
C VAL A 70 -5.07 4.52 11.39
N SER A 71 -5.81 5.34 12.14
CA SER A 71 -5.63 5.48 13.59
C SER A 71 -6.01 4.19 14.34
N GLU A 72 -5.47 4.01 15.54
CA GLU A 72 -5.82 2.89 16.41
C GLU A 72 -7.33 2.82 16.72
N SER A 73 -7.98 3.98 16.83
CA SER A 73 -9.42 4.07 17.10
C SER A 73 -10.28 3.48 15.95
N ASP A 74 -9.79 3.58 14.74
CA ASP A 74 -10.56 3.22 13.54
C ASP A 74 -10.18 1.86 12.96
N ILE A 75 -8.97 1.36 13.27
CA ILE A 75 -8.45 0.13 12.70
C ILE A 75 -9.29 -1.11 13.03
N SER A 76 -9.95 -1.11 14.19
CA SER A 76 -10.83 -2.20 14.62
C SER A 76 -12.01 -2.43 13.66
N ASN A 77 -12.39 -1.41 12.91
CA ASN A 77 -13.48 -1.46 11.94
C ASN A 77 -13.01 -1.85 10.53
N VAL A 78 -11.69 -1.89 10.30
CA VAL A 78 -11.10 -2.20 8.99
C VAL A 78 -10.76 -3.68 8.91
N LYS A 79 -11.30 -4.37 7.91
CA LYS A 79 -11.07 -5.81 7.68
C LYS A 79 -10.54 -6.05 6.28
N ASN A 80 -9.74 -7.11 6.12
CA ASN A 80 -9.31 -7.58 4.81
C ASN A 80 -10.53 -7.89 3.92
N GLY A 81 -10.45 -7.50 2.65
CA GLY A 81 -11.54 -7.68 1.69
C GLY A 81 -12.63 -6.60 1.73
N MET A 82 -12.54 -5.65 2.67
CA MET A 82 -13.52 -4.57 2.80
C MET A 82 -13.50 -3.66 1.56
N PRO A 83 -14.65 -3.37 0.93
CA PRO A 83 -14.73 -2.42 -0.17
C PRO A 83 -14.52 -1.00 0.35
N VAL A 84 -13.72 -0.22 -0.34
CA VAL A 84 -13.41 1.17 -0.01
C VAL A 84 -13.53 2.06 -1.23
N LYS A 85 -13.74 3.34 -1.01
CA LYS A 85 -13.73 4.37 -2.05
C LYS A 85 -12.44 5.16 -1.97
N ILE A 86 -11.78 5.29 -3.09
CA ILE A 86 -10.52 6.00 -3.23
C ILE A 86 -10.77 7.24 -4.06
N ASN A 87 -10.57 8.40 -3.46
CA ASN A 87 -10.69 9.68 -4.15
C ASN A 87 -9.28 10.18 -4.51
N VAL A 88 -9.01 10.26 -5.80
CA VAL A 88 -7.77 10.80 -6.36
C VAL A 88 -7.94 12.29 -6.56
N LYS A 89 -7.45 13.10 -5.63
CA LYS A 89 -7.66 14.57 -5.64
C LYS A 89 -7.14 15.25 -6.91
N SER A 90 -5.98 14.82 -7.41
CA SER A 90 -5.35 15.40 -8.60
C SER A 90 -6.17 15.20 -9.88
N LEU A 91 -6.95 14.12 -9.95
CA LEU A 91 -7.77 13.78 -11.11
C LEU A 91 -9.27 14.04 -10.87
N ASN A 92 -9.64 14.43 -9.65
CA ASN A 92 -11.03 14.56 -9.21
C ASN A 92 -11.90 13.32 -9.53
N LYS A 93 -11.29 12.14 -9.45
CA LYS A 93 -11.89 10.85 -9.75
C LYS A 93 -12.07 10.01 -8.49
N GLU A 94 -13.18 9.28 -8.45
CA GLU A 94 -13.47 8.29 -7.42
C GLU A 94 -13.33 6.88 -8.01
N VAL A 95 -12.52 6.04 -7.39
CA VAL A 95 -12.24 4.66 -7.83
C VAL A 95 -12.57 3.72 -6.68
N ALA A 96 -13.19 2.59 -7.01
CA ALA A 96 -13.44 1.54 -6.03
C ALA A 96 -12.18 0.70 -5.82
N GLY A 97 -11.99 0.24 -4.59
CA GLY A 97 -10.91 -0.65 -4.22
C GLY A 97 -11.29 -1.57 -3.07
N LYS A 98 -10.41 -2.51 -2.76
CA LYS A 98 -10.56 -3.44 -1.65
C LYS A 98 -9.35 -3.44 -0.76
N VAL A 99 -9.56 -3.53 0.54
CA VAL A 99 -8.48 -3.74 1.50
C VAL A 99 -7.82 -5.08 1.23
N SER A 100 -6.55 -5.06 0.86
CA SER A 100 -5.76 -6.27 0.59
C SER A 100 -5.01 -6.74 1.83
N GLU A 101 -4.56 -5.82 2.67
CA GLU A 101 -3.76 -6.15 3.85
C GLU A 101 -3.95 -5.08 4.91
N VAL A 102 -4.07 -5.52 6.16
CA VAL A 102 -4.08 -4.65 7.34
C VAL A 102 -2.86 -5.01 8.18
N SER A 103 -1.96 -4.06 8.42
CA SER A 103 -0.80 -4.27 9.29
C SER A 103 -1.26 -4.53 10.73
N LEU A 104 -0.65 -5.52 11.36
CA LEU A 104 -0.90 -5.84 12.78
C LEU A 104 0.02 -5.06 13.73
N SER A 105 0.87 -4.19 13.21
CA SER A 105 1.83 -3.42 13.99
C SER A 105 1.82 -1.96 13.61
N ALA A 106 1.76 -1.10 14.62
CA ALA A 106 1.90 0.34 14.50
C ALA A 106 3.33 0.83 14.80
N LYS A 107 4.34 -0.07 14.76
CA LYS A 107 5.74 0.30 14.98
C LYS A 107 6.22 1.23 13.88
N ASN A 108 6.95 2.26 14.24
CA ASN A 108 7.53 3.28 13.35
C ASN A 108 6.53 4.17 12.59
N THR A 109 5.25 4.13 12.94
CA THR A 109 4.19 4.91 12.27
C THR A 109 3.49 5.93 13.19
N GLY A 110 4.04 6.17 14.39
CA GLY A 110 3.43 7.11 15.33
C GLY A 110 2.05 6.70 15.85
N GLY A 111 1.80 5.39 16.05
CA GLY A 111 0.51 4.87 16.52
C GLY A 111 -0.54 4.70 15.43
N GLN A 112 -0.13 4.77 14.17
CA GLN A 112 -1.02 4.52 13.03
C GLN A 112 -0.75 3.13 12.44
N TYR A 113 -1.79 2.49 11.95
CA TYR A 113 -1.72 1.20 11.27
C TYR A 113 -1.70 1.38 9.76
N LEU A 114 -0.84 0.65 9.10
CA LEU A 114 -0.69 0.70 7.66
C LEU A 114 -1.70 -0.25 7.02
N VAL A 115 -2.53 0.26 6.15
CA VAL A 115 -3.54 -0.50 5.40
C VAL A 115 -3.23 -0.40 3.92
N LYS A 116 -3.07 -1.54 3.26
CA LYS A 116 -2.90 -1.61 1.81
C LYS A 116 -4.25 -1.88 1.14
N VAL A 117 -4.53 -1.09 0.14
CA VAL A 117 -5.75 -1.17 -0.66
C VAL A 117 -5.39 -1.41 -2.12
N THR A 118 -5.99 -2.40 -2.72
CA THR A 118 -5.83 -2.69 -4.15
C THR A 118 -6.99 -2.07 -4.92
N LEU A 119 -6.71 -1.42 -6.04
CA LEU A 119 -7.73 -0.86 -6.92
C LEU A 119 -8.44 -1.97 -7.69
N ASP A 120 -9.76 -1.92 -7.79
CA ASP A 120 -10.55 -2.89 -8.57
C ASP A 120 -10.36 -2.68 -10.08
N LYS A 121 -10.16 -1.45 -10.51
CA LYS A 121 -9.90 -1.10 -11.92
C LYS A 121 -8.61 -0.28 -12.03
N MET A 122 -7.79 -0.66 -12.97
CA MET A 122 -6.63 0.14 -13.33
C MET A 122 -7.06 1.27 -14.26
N ASP A 123 -6.83 2.48 -13.82
CA ASP A 123 -6.93 3.67 -14.65
C ASP A 123 -5.50 4.10 -15.04
N LYS A 124 -5.23 4.24 -16.33
CA LYS A 124 -3.91 4.63 -16.85
C LYS A 124 -3.47 6.03 -16.41
N GLU A 125 -4.42 6.83 -15.97
CA GLU A 125 -4.16 8.19 -15.50
C GLU A 125 -3.67 8.23 -14.04
N ILE A 126 -3.87 7.14 -13.28
CA ILE A 126 -3.40 7.04 -11.89
C ILE A 126 -1.95 6.57 -11.90
N LEU A 127 -1.06 7.44 -11.46
CA LEU A 127 0.38 7.19 -11.41
C LEU A 127 0.82 6.88 -9.98
N SER A 128 1.91 6.12 -9.87
CA SER A 128 2.60 5.91 -8.59
C SER A 128 3.05 7.25 -8.01
N GLY A 129 2.96 7.41 -6.69
CA GLY A 129 3.30 8.65 -5.99
C GLY A 129 2.18 9.69 -5.88
N MET A 130 0.99 9.45 -6.45
CA MET A 130 -0.15 10.36 -6.27
C MET A 130 -0.75 10.26 -4.87
N PHE A 131 -1.17 11.42 -4.34
CA PHE A 131 -1.91 11.47 -3.08
C PHE A 131 -3.39 11.18 -3.30
N VAL A 132 -3.92 10.28 -2.48
CA VAL A 132 -5.31 9.85 -2.53
C VAL A 132 -5.93 9.86 -1.14
N ASN A 133 -7.24 10.06 -1.08
CA ASN A 133 -8.02 9.89 0.14
C ASN A 133 -8.78 8.57 0.06
N VAL A 134 -8.62 7.72 1.07
CA VAL A 134 -9.37 6.47 1.19
C VAL A 134 -10.52 6.66 2.17
N GLN A 135 -11.72 6.41 1.72
CA GLN A 135 -12.91 6.42 2.55
C GLN A 135 -13.29 4.98 2.88
N PHE A 136 -13.11 4.64 4.14
CA PHE A 136 -13.58 3.35 4.67
C PHE A 136 -15.08 3.47 4.95
N PRO A 137 -15.90 2.45 4.62
CA PRO A 137 -17.29 2.43 5.05
C PRO A 137 -17.28 2.32 6.58
N THR A 138 -17.45 3.45 7.24
CA THR A 138 -17.79 3.45 8.66
C THR A 138 -19.11 2.71 8.77
N ALA A 139 -19.17 1.63 9.54
CA ALA A 139 -20.42 1.17 10.08
C ALA A 139 -21.07 2.44 10.66
N LYS A 140 -22.17 2.91 10.05
CA LYS A 140 -22.90 4.04 10.58
C LYS A 140 -23.03 3.79 12.08
N LYS A 141 -22.25 4.47 12.92
CA LYS A 141 -22.85 4.94 14.14
C LYS A 141 -24.07 5.69 13.62
N VAL A 142 -25.22 5.09 13.78
CA VAL A 142 -26.46 5.83 13.76
C VAL A 142 -26.12 6.98 14.69
N ALA A 143 -25.76 8.13 14.10
CA ALA A 143 -25.92 9.35 14.82
C ALA A 143 -27.40 9.29 15.18
N THR A 144 -27.66 8.85 16.39
CA THR A 144 -28.90 9.16 17.04
C THR A 144 -28.93 10.65 16.82
N ALA A 145 -29.73 11.06 15.84
CA ALA A 145 -30.11 12.43 15.69
C ALA A 145 -30.64 12.73 17.08
N VAL A 146 -29.84 13.38 17.90
CA VAL A 146 -30.33 14.06 19.05
C VAL A 146 -31.29 15.02 18.36
N LYS A 147 -32.57 14.64 18.28
CA LYS A 147 -33.63 15.59 18.13
C LYS A 147 -33.33 16.59 19.22
N SER A 148 -32.68 17.69 18.87
CA SER A 148 -32.69 18.87 19.69
C SER A 148 -34.15 19.19 19.85
N THR A 149 -34.72 18.64 20.88
CA THR A 149 -36.02 19.08 21.36
C THR A 149 -35.76 20.48 21.81
N VAL A 150 -35.96 21.44 20.89
CA VAL A 150 -35.98 22.84 21.26
C VAL A 150 -37.16 22.95 22.21
N VAL A 151 -36.86 22.94 23.50
CA VAL A 151 -37.86 23.21 24.52
C VAL A 151 -38.09 24.71 24.45
N MET A 152 -39.23 25.08 23.83
CA MET A 152 -39.66 26.45 23.89
C MET A 152 -40.17 26.75 25.30
N VAL A 153 -39.45 27.57 26.04
CA VAL A 153 -39.90 28.13 27.29
C VAL A 153 -40.52 29.50 27.05
N PRO A 154 -41.66 29.82 27.69
CA PRO A 154 -42.28 31.14 27.56
C PRO A 154 -41.31 32.18 28.09
N GLU A 155 -41.27 33.35 27.47
CA GLU A 155 -40.34 34.45 27.76
C GLU A 155 -40.42 34.91 29.26
N THR A 156 -41.56 34.68 29.87
CA THR A 156 -41.82 34.97 31.30
C THR A 156 -41.07 34.05 32.25
N ALA A 157 -40.53 32.92 31.77
CA ALA A 157 -39.72 32.00 32.60
C ALA A 157 -38.19 32.33 32.55
N LEU A 158 -37.81 33.36 31.80
CA LEU A 158 -36.43 33.82 31.69
C LEU A 158 -36.13 34.90 32.72
N VAL A 159 -35.26 34.59 33.68
CA VAL A 159 -34.77 35.56 34.63
C VAL A 159 -33.38 36.03 34.20
N LYS A 160 -33.24 37.32 33.94
CA LYS A 160 -31.97 37.97 33.65
C LYS A 160 -31.39 38.53 34.95
N GLN A 161 -30.23 38.01 35.34
CA GLN A 161 -29.45 38.52 36.44
C GLN A 161 -28.07 38.94 35.95
N GLY A 162 -27.91 40.22 35.64
CA GLY A 162 -26.72 40.76 35.02
C GLY A 162 -26.55 40.29 33.57
N GLN A 163 -25.37 39.73 33.22
CA GLN A 163 -25.10 39.16 31.89
C GLN A 163 -25.47 37.67 31.76
N LEU A 164 -26.00 37.04 32.80
CA LEU A 164 -26.40 35.62 32.80
C LEU A 164 -27.92 35.49 32.60
N THR A 165 -28.31 34.63 31.66
CA THR A 165 -29.71 34.27 31.42
C THR A 165 -29.90 32.83 31.91
N GLY A 166 -30.79 32.63 32.88
CA GLY A 166 -31.12 31.32 33.45
C GLY A 166 -32.63 31.02 33.32
N ILE A 167 -32.99 29.77 33.45
CA ILE A 167 -34.37 29.26 33.47
C ILE A 167 -34.67 28.86 34.92
N TYR A 168 -35.79 29.28 35.40
CA TYR A 168 -36.37 28.79 36.66
C TYR A 168 -37.39 27.74 36.39
#